data_36897e87b74dcac07803de82fbf8144b
#
_entry.id   36897e87b74dcac07803de82fbf8144b
#
_cell.length_a   1.000
_cell.length_b   1.000
_cell.length_c   1.000
_cell.angle_alpha   90.00
_cell.angle_beta   90.00
_cell.angle_gamma   90.00
#
_symmetry.space_group_name_H-M   'P 1'
#
loop_
_entity.id
_entity.type
_entity.pdbx_description
1 polymer ?
#
loop_
_entity_poly.entity_id
_entity_poly.type
_entity_poly.pdbx_seq_one_letter_code
_entity_poly.pdbx_strand_id
1 'polypeptide(L)'
;MQSILAAVLLVLTASPVAAAQEPTVPPLPVTKRIPVKVIVIANFEPGEDTGDIPGEFQLWAEREKLDDVIALPGGVHPLRRNARGLYGMVWGGTGTLFGDAGQQLIGLLMDPRFDFSKTYWLFTGISGVDPQLASVGSAAWARWVVQGDTLREFDDREVPKSWPYGLFAIGATAPNALPDNGNSFGGSDDTAGLGMAIELNQGLARWAFERTRSITIPDTPALQKARAAWKGFPNAQRPPFVLMGETLGSRRYWHGSGRTQWARDWVKLWTHGKGVFAMTNMESQTLAGAIELGAKLKLVDPARVMVLRTGSNPSMPPPGKSAVASVSDEGLGQIAAYEANYRVGAPVVNELLDHWDRYVDTIPTASALSKRQK
;
A
#
# COMPACT_ATOMS: atom_id res chain seq x y z
N MET A 1 -52.72 -58.16 5.25
CA MET A 1 -52.81 -56.75 4.88
C MET A 1 -51.40 -56.29 4.51
N GLN A 2 -51.10 -56.30 3.23
CA GLN A 2 -49.77 -55.90 2.69
C GLN A 2 -49.91 -54.46 2.18
N SER A 3 -49.10 -53.57 2.74
CA SER A 3 -49.02 -52.15 2.29
C SER A 3 -47.90 -52.03 1.25
N ILE A 4 -48.25 -51.64 0.03
CA ILE A 4 -47.34 -51.39 -1.07
C ILE A 4 -46.87 -49.93 -0.94
N LEU A 5 -45.58 -49.71 -0.69
CA LEU A 5 -44.98 -48.37 -0.77
C LEU A 5 -44.57 -48.15 -2.26
N ALA A 6 -45.17 -47.19 -2.91
CA ALA A 6 -44.74 -46.73 -4.23
C ALA A 6 -43.67 -45.66 -4.07
N ALA A 7 -42.43 -45.94 -4.52
CA ALA A 7 -41.36 -44.96 -4.63
C ALA A 7 -41.54 -44.14 -5.92
N VAL A 8 -41.75 -42.85 -5.78
CA VAL A 8 -41.75 -41.90 -6.91
C VAL A 8 -40.30 -41.47 -7.17
N LEU A 9 -39.76 -41.90 -8.29
CA LEU A 9 -38.45 -41.50 -8.79
C LEU A 9 -38.58 -40.15 -9.53
N LEU A 10 -38.12 -39.06 -8.88
CA LEU A 10 -38.07 -37.75 -9.53
C LEU A 10 -36.78 -37.66 -10.39
N VAL A 11 -36.94 -37.74 -11.70
CA VAL A 11 -35.84 -37.52 -12.65
C VAL A 11 -35.68 -36.01 -12.85
N LEU A 12 -34.69 -35.43 -12.22
CA LEU A 12 -34.27 -34.06 -12.47
C LEU A 12 -33.48 -34.03 -13.79
N THR A 13 -34.09 -33.56 -14.86
CA THR A 13 -33.40 -33.22 -16.09
C THR A 13 -32.69 -31.88 -15.90
N ALA A 14 -31.36 -31.93 -15.77
CA ALA A 14 -30.54 -30.70 -15.78
C ALA A 14 -30.56 -30.13 -17.21
N SER A 15 -31.23 -29.04 -17.40
CA SER A 15 -31.10 -28.22 -18.62
C SER A 15 -29.71 -27.61 -18.64
N PRO A 16 -28.96 -27.63 -19.76
CA PRO A 16 -27.69 -26.93 -19.85
C PRO A 16 -27.91 -25.44 -19.68
N VAL A 17 -27.32 -24.85 -18.64
CA VAL A 17 -27.26 -23.40 -18.49
C VAL A 17 -26.39 -22.91 -19.65
N ALA A 18 -27.01 -22.22 -20.62
CA ALA A 18 -26.27 -21.54 -21.67
C ALA A 18 -25.29 -20.54 -20.98
N ALA A 19 -24.02 -20.70 -21.30
CA ALA A 19 -23.01 -19.75 -20.83
C ALA A 19 -23.42 -18.36 -21.32
N ALA A 20 -23.73 -17.46 -20.36
CA ALA A 20 -24.03 -16.08 -20.67
C ALA A 20 -22.79 -15.50 -21.35
N GLN A 21 -22.93 -15.00 -22.57
CA GLN A 21 -21.89 -14.21 -23.21
C GLN A 21 -21.61 -12.99 -22.32
N GLU A 22 -20.33 -12.85 -21.94
CA GLU A 22 -19.92 -11.65 -21.22
C GLU A 22 -20.31 -10.41 -22.04
N PRO A 23 -20.94 -9.40 -21.43
CA PRO A 23 -21.30 -8.19 -22.14
C PRO A 23 -20.03 -7.54 -22.69
N THR A 24 -19.90 -7.49 -24.00
CA THR A 24 -18.82 -6.76 -24.67
C THR A 24 -19.10 -5.27 -24.50
N VAL A 25 -18.34 -4.63 -23.60
CA VAL A 25 -18.35 -3.15 -23.49
C VAL A 25 -17.77 -2.61 -24.81
N PRO A 26 -18.52 -1.80 -25.58
CA PRO A 26 -17.99 -1.22 -26.80
C PRO A 26 -16.74 -0.39 -26.48
N PRO A 27 -15.68 -0.48 -27.30
CA PRO A 27 -14.48 0.33 -27.08
C PRO A 27 -14.87 1.82 -27.14
N LEU A 28 -14.46 2.57 -26.11
CA LEU A 28 -14.60 4.04 -26.10
C LEU A 28 -13.91 4.61 -27.35
N PRO A 29 -14.48 5.65 -27.99
CA PRO A 29 -13.89 6.24 -29.19
C PRO A 29 -12.44 6.63 -28.92
N VAL A 30 -11.53 6.18 -29.78
CA VAL A 30 -10.08 6.36 -29.66
C VAL A 30 -9.75 7.82 -30.00
N THR A 31 -9.94 8.71 -29.03
CA THR A 31 -9.17 9.96 -28.99
C THR A 31 -7.73 9.58 -28.64
N LYS A 32 -6.73 10.21 -29.25
CA LYS A 32 -5.30 9.95 -28.97
C LYS A 32 -5.05 10.17 -27.47
N ARG A 33 -4.94 9.08 -26.71
CA ARG A 33 -4.72 9.13 -25.26
C ARG A 33 -3.34 9.70 -24.97
N ILE A 34 -3.23 10.40 -23.86
CA ILE A 34 -1.96 10.95 -23.37
C ILE A 34 -1.24 9.85 -22.57
N PRO A 35 -0.08 9.36 -23.02
CA PRO A 35 0.66 8.37 -22.27
C PRO A 35 1.23 8.99 -20.98
N VAL A 36 1.00 8.33 -19.87
CA VAL A 36 1.53 8.72 -18.55
C VAL A 36 2.76 7.88 -18.28
N LYS A 37 3.92 8.52 -18.07
CA LYS A 37 5.17 7.79 -17.83
C LYS A 37 5.27 7.32 -16.39
N VAL A 38 5.27 8.25 -15.45
CA VAL A 38 5.35 7.98 -14.01
C VAL A 38 4.29 8.78 -13.29
N ILE A 39 3.64 8.19 -12.32
CA ILE A 39 2.69 8.89 -11.45
C ILE A 39 3.03 8.60 -9.98
N VAL A 40 3.07 9.66 -9.18
CA VAL A 40 3.21 9.61 -7.73
C VAL A 40 1.86 9.87 -7.12
N ILE A 41 1.42 8.98 -6.24
CA ILE A 41 0.17 9.11 -5.49
C ILE A 41 0.47 9.17 -4.00
N ALA A 42 0.12 10.29 -3.39
CA ALA A 42 0.08 10.52 -1.96
C ALA A 42 -1.37 10.52 -1.46
N ASN A 43 -1.60 10.52 -0.15
CA ASN A 43 -2.95 10.37 0.39
C ASN A 43 -3.34 11.40 1.44
N PHE A 44 -2.38 12.14 1.94
CA PHE A 44 -2.60 13.15 2.97
C PHE A 44 -1.84 14.45 2.65
N GLU A 45 -2.59 15.50 2.37
CA GLU A 45 -2.08 16.86 2.22
C GLU A 45 -2.97 17.79 3.04
N PRO A 46 -2.45 18.39 4.13
CA PRO A 46 -3.22 19.34 4.92
C PRO A 46 -3.17 20.72 4.24
N GLY A 47 -4.21 21.12 3.60
CA GLY A 47 -4.27 22.40 2.92
C GLY A 47 -4.18 22.29 1.41
N GLU A 48 -3.39 23.16 0.79
CA GLU A 48 -3.19 23.20 -0.65
C GLU A 48 -2.07 22.26 -1.10
N ASP A 49 -2.06 21.88 -2.35
CA ASP A 49 -0.99 21.04 -2.93
C ASP A 49 0.38 21.75 -2.99
N THR A 50 0.42 23.05 -2.77
CA THR A 50 1.63 23.91 -2.86
C THR A 50 1.48 25.16 -2.01
N GLY A 51 2.58 25.66 -1.45
CA GLY A 51 2.67 27.04 -0.93
C GLY A 51 2.28 27.23 0.54
N ASP A 52 1.96 26.17 1.26
CA ASP A 52 1.63 26.24 2.68
C ASP A 52 2.43 25.22 3.54
N ILE A 53 1.84 24.57 4.52
CA ILE A 53 2.53 23.57 5.35
C ILE A 53 2.57 22.24 4.60
N PRO A 54 3.76 21.67 4.33
CA PRO A 54 3.85 20.43 3.56
C PRO A 54 3.16 19.25 4.22
N GLY A 55 2.44 18.47 3.39
CA GLY A 55 2.03 17.12 3.67
C GLY A 55 2.84 16.09 2.88
N GLU A 56 2.17 15.08 2.38
CA GLU A 56 2.81 14.00 1.62
C GLU A 56 3.12 14.37 0.17
N PHE A 57 2.44 15.38 -0.39
CA PHE A 57 2.48 15.69 -1.81
C PHE A 57 3.17 17.01 -2.16
N GLN A 58 3.05 18.05 -1.33
CA GLN A 58 3.57 19.38 -1.64
C GLN A 58 5.04 19.36 -2.08
N LEU A 59 5.90 18.58 -1.39
CA LEU A 59 7.32 18.49 -1.76
C LEU A 59 7.53 17.90 -3.17
N TRP A 60 6.66 17.00 -3.62
CA TRP A 60 6.66 16.48 -4.97
C TRP A 60 6.21 17.54 -5.97
N ALA A 61 5.11 18.23 -5.70
CA ALA A 61 4.56 19.26 -6.57
C ALA A 61 5.56 20.39 -6.81
N GLU A 62 6.16 20.91 -5.75
CA GLU A 62 7.07 22.05 -5.82
C GLU A 62 8.44 21.70 -6.41
N ARG A 63 9.09 20.62 -5.90
CA ARG A 63 10.46 20.28 -6.29
C ARG A 63 10.55 19.66 -7.69
N GLU A 64 9.52 18.94 -8.12
CA GLU A 64 9.43 18.39 -9.48
C GLU A 64 8.70 19.32 -10.46
N LYS A 65 8.27 20.52 -10.00
CA LYS A 65 7.57 21.52 -10.81
C LYS A 65 6.36 20.93 -11.53
N LEU A 66 5.44 20.36 -10.75
CA LEU A 66 4.19 19.84 -11.28
C LEU A 66 3.18 20.99 -11.47
N ASP A 67 3.52 21.93 -12.37
CA ASP A 67 2.82 23.20 -12.49
C ASP A 67 1.57 23.15 -13.40
N ASP A 68 1.49 22.15 -14.28
CA ASP A 68 0.34 21.96 -15.15
C ASP A 68 -0.75 21.17 -14.42
N VAL A 69 -1.88 21.82 -14.18
CA VAL A 69 -2.99 21.34 -13.34
C VAL A 69 -4.12 20.83 -14.21
N ILE A 70 -4.53 19.58 -14.02
CA ILE A 70 -5.57 18.91 -14.79
C ILE A 70 -6.72 18.55 -13.86
N ALA A 71 -7.87 19.16 -14.04
CA ALA A 71 -9.07 18.82 -13.28
C ALA A 71 -9.53 17.39 -13.59
N LEU A 72 -9.87 16.64 -12.53
CA LEU A 72 -10.43 15.31 -12.61
C LEU A 72 -11.92 15.34 -12.26
N PRO A 73 -12.79 14.74 -13.09
CA PRO A 73 -14.20 14.61 -12.75
C PRO A 73 -14.38 13.83 -11.44
N GLY A 74 -15.03 14.46 -10.46
CA GLY A 74 -15.25 13.84 -9.14
C GLY A 74 -14.01 13.71 -8.25
N GLY A 75 -12.84 14.20 -8.68
CA GLY A 75 -11.63 14.25 -7.87
C GLY A 75 -11.69 15.35 -6.81
N VAL A 76 -11.16 15.08 -5.62
CA VAL A 76 -11.02 16.10 -4.57
C VAL A 76 -9.85 17.03 -4.89
N HIS A 77 -8.75 16.45 -5.37
CA HIS A 77 -7.57 17.15 -5.82
C HIS A 77 -7.37 16.97 -7.34
N PRO A 78 -6.72 17.93 -8.02
CA PRO A 78 -6.40 17.79 -9.42
C PRO A 78 -5.24 16.83 -9.65
N LEU A 79 -5.09 16.32 -10.86
CA LEU A 79 -3.87 15.71 -11.33
C LEU A 79 -2.90 16.83 -11.74
N ARG A 80 -1.68 16.78 -11.25
CA ARG A 80 -0.62 17.74 -11.62
C ARG A 80 0.44 17.03 -12.46
N ARG A 81 1.09 17.75 -13.37
CA ARG A 81 2.17 17.18 -14.19
C ARG A 81 3.26 18.20 -14.54
N ASN A 82 4.40 17.69 -14.99
CA ASN A 82 5.45 18.46 -15.62
C ASN A 82 5.73 18.01 -17.06
N ALA A 83 6.58 18.77 -17.77
CA ALA A 83 6.93 18.48 -19.16
C ALA A 83 7.73 17.17 -19.34
N ARG A 84 8.36 16.62 -18.28
CA ARG A 84 9.10 15.35 -18.34
C ARG A 84 8.19 14.12 -18.41
N GLY A 85 6.90 14.29 -18.13
CA GLY A 85 5.92 13.20 -18.06
C GLY A 85 5.79 12.58 -16.68
N LEU A 86 6.20 13.29 -15.62
CA LEU A 86 5.83 13.01 -14.26
C LEU A 86 4.45 13.59 -13.97
N TYR A 87 3.61 12.77 -13.41
CA TYR A 87 2.31 13.14 -12.89
C TYR A 87 2.31 12.90 -11.37
N GLY A 88 1.46 13.61 -10.68
CA GLY A 88 1.28 13.43 -9.26
C GLY A 88 -0.06 13.93 -8.79
N MET A 89 -0.55 13.35 -7.70
CA MET A 89 -1.78 13.78 -7.06
C MET A 89 -1.85 13.29 -5.64
N VAL A 90 -2.76 13.90 -4.90
CA VAL A 90 -3.13 13.48 -3.55
C VAL A 90 -4.58 12.98 -3.55
N TRP A 91 -4.82 11.92 -2.77
CA TRP A 91 -6.17 11.39 -2.53
C TRP A 91 -6.61 11.77 -1.12
N GLY A 92 -7.61 12.61 -1.03
CA GLY A 92 -8.33 12.82 0.21
C GLY A 92 -7.59 13.57 1.32
N GLY A 93 -7.57 14.86 1.27
CA GLY A 93 -7.01 15.71 2.31
C GLY A 93 -7.80 15.79 3.60
N THR A 94 -9.05 15.35 3.68
CA THR A 94 -9.89 15.48 4.87
C THR A 94 -10.76 14.28 5.11
N GLY A 95 -10.34 13.47 6.05
CA GLY A 95 -11.16 12.60 6.89
C GLY A 95 -11.97 11.45 6.28
N THR A 96 -12.70 11.65 5.23
CA THR A 96 -13.62 10.63 4.71
C THR A 96 -13.04 9.77 3.60
N LEU A 97 -11.94 10.18 2.99
CA LEU A 97 -11.50 9.64 1.71
C LEU A 97 -10.29 8.70 1.78
N PHE A 98 -9.63 8.53 2.91
CA PHE A 98 -8.49 7.60 3.02
C PHE A 98 -8.85 6.17 2.58
N GLY A 99 -10.02 5.69 3.03
CA GLY A 99 -10.50 4.38 2.64
C GLY A 99 -11.00 4.28 1.19
N ASP A 100 -11.22 5.40 0.53
CA ASP A 100 -11.81 5.47 -0.82
C ASP A 100 -10.79 5.75 -1.91
N ALA A 101 -9.50 5.76 -1.56
CA ALA A 101 -8.40 5.95 -2.50
C ALA A 101 -8.46 4.98 -3.70
N GLY A 102 -8.84 3.74 -3.47
CA GLY A 102 -9.03 2.74 -4.52
C GLY A 102 -10.15 3.10 -5.51
N GLN A 103 -11.29 3.59 -5.03
CA GLN A 103 -12.40 4.02 -5.88
C GLN A 103 -12.00 5.21 -6.75
N GLN A 104 -11.31 6.18 -6.17
CA GLN A 104 -10.79 7.33 -6.91
C GLN A 104 -9.75 6.91 -7.97
N LEU A 105 -8.87 5.96 -7.64
CA LEU A 105 -7.92 5.42 -8.61
C LEU A 105 -8.64 4.73 -9.77
N ILE A 106 -9.69 3.96 -9.54
CA ILE A 106 -10.50 3.40 -10.62
C ILE A 106 -11.11 4.51 -11.48
N GLY A 107 -11.61 5.60 -10.88
CA GLY A 107 -12.10 6.77 -11.61
C GLY A 107 -11.02 7.35 -12.53
N LEU A 108 -9.79 7.49 -12.06
CA LEU A 108 -8.65 7.94 -12.86
C LEU A 108 -8.32 6.95 -13.99
N LEU A 109 -8.28 5.65 -13.70
CA LEU A 109 -7.97 4.61 -14.69
C LEU A 109 -8.99 4.56 -15.83
N MET A 110 -10.24 4.91 -15.54
CA MET A 110 -11.34 4.98 -16.53
C MET A 110 -11.38 6.30 -17.29
N ASP A 111 -10.55 7.29 -16.97
CA ASP A 111 -10.50 8.57 -17.69
C ASP A 111 -9.98 8.37 -19.11
N PRO A 112 -10.81 8.61 -20.14
CA PRO A 112 -10.44 8.32 -21.52
C PRO A 112 -9.31 9.21 -22.08
N ARG A 113 -8.92 10.26 -21.37
CA ARG A 113 -7.83 11.16 -21.76
C ARG A 113 -6.45 10.52 -21.65
N PHE A 114 -6.28 9.50 -20.79
CA PHE A 114 -4.97 8.97 -20.42
C PHE A 114 -4.77 7.52 -20.88
N ASP A 115 -3.49 7.18 -21.09
CA ASP A 115 -3.01 5.81 -21.30
C ASP A 115 -2.05 5.45 -20.17
N PHE A 116 -2.47 4.49 -19.33
CA PHE A 116 -1.70 4.02 -18.18
C PHE A 116 -1.04 2.66 -18.43
N SER A 117 -1.12 2.10 -19.62
CA SER A 117 -0.67 0.73 -19.93
C SER A 117 0.81 0.47 -19.65
N LYS A 118 1.65 1.50 -19.66
CA LYS A 118 3.10 1.44 -19.39
C LYS A 118 3.53 2.27 -18.19
N THR A 119 2.58 2.86 -17.46
CA THR A 119 2.83 3.77 -16.36
C THR A 119 3.52 3.07 -15.19
N TYR A 120 4.57 3.68 -14.66
CA TYR A 120 5.10 3.34 -13.34
C TYR A 120 4.33 4.10 -12.27
N TRP A 121 3.90 3.38 -11.26
CA TRP A 121 3.13 3.90 -10.12
C TRP A 121 3.99 3.91 -8.88
N LEU A 122 4.07 5.05 -8.21
CA LEU A 122 4.65 5.15 -6.88
C LEU A 122 3.54 5.54 -5.89
N PHE A 123 3.07 4.59 -5.09
CA PHE A 123 2.22 4.87 -3.95
C PHE A 123 3.10 5.19 -2.76
N THR A 124 2.91 6.37 -2.20
CA THR A 124 3.79 6.87 -1.16
C THR A 124 3.02 7.62 -0.08
N GLY A 125 3.61 7.78 1.10
CA GLY A 125 2.99 8.48 2.22
C GLY A 125 3.59 8.10 3.56
N ILE A 126 3.09 8.75 4.60
CA ILE A 126 3.52 8.51 5.97
C ILE A 126 2.91 7.26 6.58
N SER A 127 3.50 6.79 7.68
CA SER A 127 3.17 5.49 8.27
C SER A 127 3.53 5.41 9.74
N GLY A 128 2.84 4.53 10.46
CA GLY A 128 3.33 4.03 11.75
C GLY A 128 4.41 2.97 11.53
N VAL A 129 5.62 3.19 12.05
CA VAL A 129 6.76 2.27 11.88
C VAL A 129 6.82 1.25 13.01
N ASP A 130 7.14 -0.01 12.68
CA ASP A 130 7.46 -1.03 13.67
C ASP A 130 8.83 -0.74 14.31
N PRO A 131 8.88 -0.46 15.62
CA PRO A 131 10.14 -0.14 16.30
C PRO A 131 11.14 -1.31 16.38
N GLN A 132 10.71 -2.54 16.12
CA GLN A 132 11.64 -3.66 15.96
C GLN A 132 12.45 -3.55 14.67
N LEU A 133 11.91 -2.93 13.64
CA LEU A 133 12.56 -2.86 12.33
C LEU A 133 13.24 -1.54 12.05
N ALA A 134 12.63 -0.42 12.45
CA ALA A 134 13.18 0.88 12.09
C ALA A 134 12.80 1.99 13.09
N SER A 135 13.45 3.13 12.95
CA SER A 135 13.15 4.36 13.66
C SER A 135 12.16 5.23 12.89
N VAL A 136 11.48 6.13 13.60
CA VAL A 136 10.71 7.23 13.00
C VAL A 136 11.63 8.05 12.07
N GLY A 137 11.11 8.45 10.92
CA GLY A 137 11.85 9.08 9.83
C GLY A 137 12.40 8.09 8.80
N SER A 138 12.47 6.78 9.10
CA SER A 138 12.95 5.77 8.15
C SER A 138 11.95 5.53 7.01
N ALA A 139 12.47 5.05 5.87
CA ALA A 139 11.70 4.79 4.65
C ALA A 139 11.77 3.32 4.25
N ALA A 140 10.64 2.68 3.97
CA ALA A 140 10.55 1.27 3.60
C ALA A 140 9.97 1.08 2.19
N TRP A 141 10.70 0.35 1.35
CA TRP A 141 10.19 -0.21 0.10
C TRP A 141 9.50 -1.53 0.36
N ALA A 142 8.22 -1.63 -0.02
CA ALA A 142 7.43 -2.83 0.19
C ALA A 142 7.51 -3.78 -1.01
N ARG A 143 7.52 -5.07 -0.73
CA ARG A 143 7.33 -6.15 -1.72
C ARG A 143 5.91 -6.71 -1.66
N TRP A 144 5.24 -6.48 -0.56
CA TRP A 144 3.87 -6.90 -0.31
C TRP A 144 3.05 -5.76 0.27
N VAL A 145 1.81 -5.65 -0.20
CA VAL A 145 0.77 -4.84 0.44
C VAL A 145 -0.21 -5.79 1.10
N VAL A 146 -0.31 -5.73 2.42
CA VAL A 146 -1.18 -6.63 3.19
C VAL A 146 -2.40 -5.86 3.67
N GLN A 147 -3.57 -6.45 3.47
CA GLN A 147 -4.86 -5.89 3.85
C GLN A 147 -5.19 -6.23 5.31
N GLY A 148 -5.55 -5.22 6.09
CA GLY A 148 -5.81 -5.33 7.53
C GLY A 148 -7.26 -5.06 7.96
N ASP A 149 -8.21 -4.97 7.01
CA ASP A 149 -9.62 -4.66 7.33
C ASP A 149 -10.53 -5.87 7.29
N THR A 150 -10.24 -6.86 6.43
CA THR A 150 -11.07 -8.05 6.26
C THR A 150 -10.67 -9.12 7.27
N LEU A 151 -11.22 -9.03 8.47
CA LEU A 151 -10.92 -9.95 9.58
C LEU A 151 -12.11 -10.04 10.54
N ARG A 152 -12.04 -10.98 11.47
CA ARG A 152 -12.88 -11.01 12.67
C ARG A 152 -12.17 -10.25 13.77
N GLU A 153 -12.89 -9.32 14.40
CA GLU A 153 -12.43 -8.58 15.56
C GLU A 153 -13.33 -8.89 16.75
N PHE A 154 -12.77 -9.57 17.74
CA PHE A 154 -13.42 -9.85 19.01
C PHE A 154 -12.80 -8.95 20.08
N ASP A 155 -13.55 -8.63 21.11
CA ASP A 155 -13.04 -7.89 22.25
C ASP A 155 -11.92 -8.70 22.94
N ASP A 156 -10.73 -8.12 23.06
CA ASP A 156 -9.55 -8.77 23.64
C ASP A 156 -9.80 -9.25 25.09
N ARG A 157 -10.81 -8.69 25.79
CA ARG A 157 -11.22 -9.07 27.14
C ARG A 157 -12.10 -10.33 27.18
N GLU A 158 -12.73 -10.68 26.06
CA GLU A 158 -13.71 -11.78 25.95
C GLU A 158 -13.16 -13.02 25.22
N VAL A 159 -11.92 -12.95 24.73
CA VAL A 159 -11.25 -14.10 24.10
C VAL A 159 -10.52 -14.97 25.11
N PRO A 160 -10.19 -16.23 24.76
CA PRO A 160 -9.39 -17.10 25.62
C PRO A 160 -8.09 -16.44 26.05
N LYS A 161 -7.68 -16.60 27.32
CA LYS A 161 -6.44 -16.01 27.86
C LYS A 161 -5.17 -16.47 27.13
N SER A 162 -5.23 -17.56 26.40
CA SER A 162 -4.14 -18.08 25.58
C SER A 162 -3.99 -17.35 24.24
N TRP A 163 -4.98 -16.53 23.84
CA TRP A 163 -4.91 -15.76 22.60
C TRP A 163 -4.14 -14.46 22.86
N PRO A 164 -3.24 -14.07 21.94
CA PRO A 164 -2.49 -12.81 22.08
C PRO A 164 -3.36 -11.58 21.83
N TYR A 165 -4.47 -11.72 21.09
CA TYR A 165 -5.42 -10.68 20.71
C TYR A 165 -6.68 -11.30 20.09
N GLY A 166 -7.75 -10.52 19.95
CA GLY A 166 -9.03 -10.92 19.35
C GLY A 166 -9.14 -10.74 17.83
N LEU A 167 -8.05 -10.61 17.09
CA LEU A 167 -8.02 -10.37 15.65
C LEU A 167 -7.58 -11.64 14.91
N PHE A 168 -8.41 -12.13 13.97
CA PHE A 168 -8.08 -13.33 13.19
C PHE A 168 -8.81 -13.40 11.84
N ALA A 169 -8.35 -14.25 10.96
CA ALA A 169 -8.89 -14.39 9.61
C ALA A 169 -10.36 -14.83 9.60
N ILE A 170 -11.17 -14.28 8.72
CA ILE A 170 -12.52 -14.78 8.47
C ILE A 170 -12.40 -16.22 7.99
N GLY A 171 -13.14 -17.14 8.63
CA GLY A 171 -13.06 -18.58 8.35
C GLY A 171 -12.04 -19.35 9.18
N ALA A 172 -11.12 -18.67 9.85
CA ALA A 172 -10.28 -19.30 10.86
C ALA A 172 -10.99 -19.39 12.22
N THR A 173 -10.49 -20.23 13.11
CA THR A 173 -11.04 -20.45 14.44
C THR A 173 -10.19 -19.83 15.56
N ALA A 174 -9.01 -19.30 15.23
CA ALA A 174 -8.09 -18.68 16.18
C ALA A 174 -7.14 -17.69 15.47
N PRO A 175 -6.48 -16.79 16.23
CA PRO A 175 -5.37 -15.99 15.73
C PRO A 175 -4.25 -16.85 15.10
N ASN A 176 -3.57 -16.30 14.11
CA ASN A 176 -2.43 -16.92 13.42
C ASN A 176 -2.75 -18.22 12.67
N ALA A 177 -4.02 -18.51 12.44
CA ALA A 177 -4.47 -19.60 11.60
C ALA A 177 -4.99 -19.07 10.25
N LEU A 178 -4.64 -19.77 9.18
CA LEU A 178 -5.31 -19.60 7.89
C LEU A 178 -6.72 -20.21 7.96
N PRO A 179 -7.66 -19.72 7.16
CA PRO A 179 -8.99 -20.33 7.09
C PRO A 179 -8.92 -21.80 6.70
N ASP A 180 -9.71 -22.64 7.38
CA ASP A 180 -9.87 -24.05 7.00
C ASP A 180 -10.53 -24.13 5.63
N ASN A 181 -10.06 -25.02 4.75
CA ASN A 181 -10.67 -25.42 3.47
C ASN A 181 -10.78 -24.38 2.33
N GLY A 182 -10.05 -23.30 2.35
CA GLY A 182 -9.99 -22.34 1.24
C GLY A 182 -11.31 -21.61 0.91
N ASN A 183 -12.34 -21.76 1.70
CA ASN A 183 -13.70 -21.31 1.40
C ASN A 183 -14.05 -19.95 1.98
N SER A 184 -13.09 -19.22 2.47
CA SER A 184 -13.35 -17.97 3.13
C SER A 184 -12.61 -16.85 2.45
N PHE A 185 -13.04 -15.67 2.73
CA PHE A 185 -12.44 -14.45 2.26
C PHE A 185 -10.92 -14.47 2.43
N GLY A 186 -10.19 -14.89 1.42
CA GLY A 186 -8.75 -14.93 1.41
C GLY A 186 -8.08 -16.27 1.70
N GLY A 187 -8.76 -17.38 1.53
CA GLY A 187 -8.39 -18.66 2.15
C GLY A 187 -7.66 -19.69 1.34
N SER A 188 -7.28 -19.52 0.11
CA SER A 188 -6.39 -20.47 -0.56
C SER A 188 -5.28 -19.75 -1.31
N ASP A 189 -4.25 -20.50 -1.69
CA ASP A 189 -3.16 -19.99 -2.54
C ASP A 189 -3.67 -19.37 -3.85
N ASP A 190 -4.82 -19.83 -4.33
CA ASP A 190 -5.52 -19.27 -5.48
C ASP A 190 -6.33 -18.01 -5.16
N THR A 191 -6.46 -17.65 -3.91
CA THR A 191 -7.21 -16.50 -3.46
C THR A 191 -6.36 -15.24 -3.28
N ALA A 192 -5.18 -15.20 -3.88
CA ALA A 192 -4.55 -13.93 -4.22
C ALA A 192 -5.56 -12.95 -4.85
N GLY A 193 -6.60 -13.46 -5.50
CA GLY A 193 -7.74 -12.70 -6.00
C GLY A 193 -8.61 -12.00 -4.95
N LEU A 194 -8.48 -12.30 -3.66
CA LEU A 194 -9.20 -11.59 -2.59
C LEU A 194 -8.37 -10.49 -1.93
N GLY A 195 -7.13 -10.29 -2.37
CA GLY A 195 -6.35 -9.11 -2.00
C GLY A 195 -5.92 -9.04 -0.53
N MET A 196 -5.82 -10.19 0.18
CA MET A 196 -5.32 -10.18 1.56
C MET A 196 -3.82 -9.87 1.63
N ALA A 197 -3.04 -10.33 0.64
CA ALA A 197 -1.66 -9.94 0.44
C ALA A 197 -1.38 -9.87 -1.07
N ILE A 198 -1.12 -8.67 -1.56
CA ILE A 198 -0.79 -8.43 -2.97
C ILE A 198 0.73 -8.39 -3.09
N GLU A 199 1.28 -9.32 -3.84
CA GLU A 199 2.71 -9.35 -4.15
C GLU A 199 3.02 -8.35 -5.26
N LEU A 200 3.88 -7.39 -4.96
CA LEU A 200 4.41 -6.45 -5.93
C LEU A 200 5.58 -7.07 -6.70
N ASN A 201 5.99 -6.43 -7.80
CA ASN A 201 7.17 -6.85 -8.54
C ASN A 201 8.43 -6.75 -7.64
N GLN A 202 8.88 -7.88 -7.12
CA GLN A 202 10.01 -7.94 -6.20
C GLN A 202 11.32 -7.46 -6.82
N GLY A 203 11.49 -7.65 -8.13
CA GLY A 203 12.64 -7.15 -8.87
C GLY A 203 12.70 -5.64 -8.90
N LEU A 204 11.55 -5.00 -9.16
CA LEU A 204 11.39 -3.54 -9.18
C LEU A 204 11.54 -2.95 -7.76
N ALA A 205 10.91 -3.55 -6.76
CA ALA A 205 11.02 -3.10 -5.37
C ALA A 205 12.49 -3.17 -4.87
N ARG A 206 13.18 -4.27 -5.16
CA ARG A 206 14.60 -4.42 -4.82
C ARG A 206 15.48 -3.44 -5.60
N TRP A 207 15.18 -3.18 -6.85
CA TRP A 207 15.91 -2.17 -7.63
C TRP A 207 15.76 -0.77 -7.03
N ALA A 208 14.55 -0.38 -6.64
CA ALA A 208 14.31 0.90 -5.98
C ALA A 208 15.07 1.00 -4.64
N PHE A 209 15.04 -0.07 -3.84
CA PHE A 209 15.82 -0.16 -2.60
C PHE A 209 17.33 -0.02 -2.83
N GLU A 210 17.93 -0.79 -3.75
CA GLU A 210 19.39 -0.74 -4.01
C GLU A 210 19.85 0.63 -4.50
N ARG A 211 19.01 1.38 -5.19
CA ARG A 211 19.30 2.77 -5.59
C ARG A 211 19.27 3.76 -4.44
N THR A 212 18.53 3.45 -3.40
CA THR A 212 18.19 4.44 -2.35
C THR A 212 18.74 4.06 -0.96
N ARG A 213 19.20 2.83 -0.76
CA ARG A 213 19.61 2.32 0.56
C ARG A 213 20.75 3.10 1.23
N SER A 214 21.55 3.84 0.46
CA SER A 214 22.64 4.68 0.96
C SER A 214 22.25 6.16 1.12
N ILE A 215 21.00 6.53 0.84
CA ILE A 215 20.54 7.91 1.01
C ILE A 215 20.53 8.25 2.48
N THR A 216 21.16 9.36 2.82
CA THR A 216 21.10 9.94 4.16
C THR A 216 19.76 10.67 4.32
N ILE A 217 18.93 10.18 5.24
CA ILE A 217 17.70 10.84 5.64
C ILE A 217 18.02 11.81 6.78
N PRO A 218 17.49 13.04 6.77
CA PRO A 218 17.73 14.02 7.81
C PRO A 218 17.31 13.52 9.20
N ASP A 219 18.19 13.72 10.16
CA ASP A 219 17.99 13.34 11.55
C ASP A 219 17.90 14.57 12.44
N THR A 220 16.69 14.98 12.76
CA THR A 220 16.43 16.20 13.54
C THR A 220 16.70 15.98 15.04
N PRO A 221 17.01 17.05 15.81
CA PRO A 221 17.12 16.96 17.28
C PRO A 221 15.86 16.39 17.95
N ALA A 222 14.67 16.67 17.39
CA ALA A 222 13.40 16.11 17.88
C ALA A 222 13.35 14.58 17.72
N LEU A 223 13.75 14.06 16.57
CA LEU A 223 13.84 12.61 16.33
C LEU A 223 14.89 11.96 17.23
N GLN A 224 16.05 12.58 17.42
CA GLN A 224 17.10 12.08 18.31
C GLN A 224 16.57 11.95 19.74
N LYS A 225 15.89 12.98 20.24
CA LYS A 225 15.27 12.97 21.57
C LYS A 225 14.20 11.88 21.69
N ALA A 226 13.33 11.73 20.70
CA ALA A 226 12.27 10.72 20.68
C ALA A 226 12.83 9.29 20.71
N ARG A 227 13.94 9.03 19.99
CA ARG A 227 14.60 7.71 19.96
C ARG A 227 15.18 7.27 21.30
N ALA A 228 15.55 8.18 22.17
CA ALA A 228 16.09 7.85 23.48
C ALA A 228 15.11 7.04 24.37
N ALA A 229 13.81 7.15 24.12
CA ALA A 229 12.76 6.39 24.82
C ALA A 229 12.71 4.91 24.44
N TRP A 230 13.32 4.51 23.31
CA TRP A 230 13.20 3.15 22.74
C TRP A 230 14.22 2.15 23.30
N LYS A 231 14.38 2.10 24.62
CA LYS A 231 15.28 1.15 25.29
C LYS A 231 14.87 -0.30 24.94
N GLY A 232 15.84 -1.11 24.50
CA GLY A 232 15.58 -2.50 24.09
C GLY A 232 15.14 -2.67 22.61
N PHE A 233 15.03 -1.58 21.85
CA PHE A 233 14.71 -1.61 20.41
C PHE A 233 15.84 -1.00 19.59
N PRO A 234 16.91 -1.74 19.31
CA PRO A 234 18.12 -1.17 18.70
C PRO A 234 17.87 -0.50 17.35
N ASN A 235 16.96 -1.00 16.53
CA ASN A 235 16.63 -0.39 15.24
C ASN A 235 15.83 0.92 15.40
N ALA A 236 14.95 1.02 16.39
CA ALA A 236 14.24 2.26 16.68
C ALA A 236 15.17 3.35 17.25
N GLN A 237 16.35 2.98 17.77
CA GLN A 237 17.35 3.91 18.28
C GLN A 237 18.34 4.41 17.21
N ARG A 238 18.32 3.84 16.00
CA ARG A 238 19.19 4.27 14.90
C ARG A 238 18.71 5.61 14.32
N PRO A 239 19.61 6.43 13.72
CA PRO A 239 19.17 7.47 12.79
C PRO A 239 18.26 6.91 11.69
N PRO A 240 17.39 7.72 11.08
CA PRO A 240 16.53 7.28 9.99
C PRO A 240 17.34 6.64 8.84
N PHE A 241 16.80 5.59 8.25
CA PHE A 241 17.46 4.85 7.17
C PHE A 241 16.45 4.22 6.20
N VAL A 242 16.92 3.79 5.04
CA VAL A 242 16.11 3.10 4.05
C VAL A 242 16.20 1.59 4.26
N LEU A 243 15.05 0.90 4.21
CA LEU A 243 14.97 -0.55 4.38
C LEU A 243 14.00 -1.19 3.37
N MET A 244 14.01 -2.53 3.32
CA MET A 244 12.94 -3.33 2.74
C MET A 244 12.03 -3.78 3.88
N GLY A 245 10.71 -3.68 3.69
CA GLY A 245 9.75 -4.11 4.69
C GLY A 245 8.33 -3.89 4.23
N GLU A 246 7.43 -4.77 4.64
CA GLU A 246 6.07 -4.82 4.11
C GLU A 246 5.15 -3.81 4.79
N THR A 247 4.16 -3.38 4.04
CA THR A 247 3.13 -2.47 4.52
C THR A 247 1.82 -3.20 4.78
N LEU A 248 1.21 -2.89 5.94
CA LEU A 248 -0.14 -3.32 6.30
C LEU A 248 -1.06 -2.12 6.23
N GLY A 249 -2.01 -2.15 5.30
CA GLY A 249 -3.02 -1.12 5.13
C GLY A 249 -4.33 -1.47 5.84
N SER A 250 -4.89 -0.51 6.56
CA SER A 250 -6.20 -0.61 7.21
C SER A 250 -6.85 0.76 7.25
N ARG A 251 -8.14 0.85 6.91
CA ARG A 251 -8.92 2.10 7.03
C ARG A 251 -8.97 2.66 8.45
N ARG A 252 -8.67 1.80 9.43
CA ARG A 252 -8.60 2.19 10.85
C ARG A 252 -7.21 2.66 11.19
N TYR A 253 -7.13 3.81 11.88
CA TYR A 253 -5.94 4.10 12.67
C TYR A 253 -5.91 3.14 13.87
N TRP A 254 -4.75 2.54 14.11
CA TRP A 254 -4.52 1.69 15.29
C TRP A 254 -3.11 1.92 15.85
N HIS A 255 -2.98 1.77 17.15
CA HIS A 255 -1.73 1.98 17.87
C HIS A 255 -1.69 1.11 19.13
N GLY A 256 -0.55 0.50 19.42
CA GLY A 256 -0.34 -0.29 20.63
C GLY A 256 0.42 -1.58 20.42
N SER A 257 1.00 -2.11 21.50
CA SER A 257 1.88 -3.28 21.44
C SER A 257 1.14 -4.53 20.92
N GLY A 258 -0.08 -4.78 21.39
CA GLY A 258 -0.89 -5.91 20.93
C GLY A 258 -1.26 -5.81 19.46
N ARG A 259 -1.59 -4.60 18.98
CA ARG A 259 -1.90 -4.37 17.56
C ARG A 259 -0.65 -4.44 16.68
N THR A 260 0.50 -3.98 17.16
CA THR A 260 1.78 -4.17 16.45
C THR A 260 2.17 -5.64 16.36
N GLN A 261 1.93 -6.42 17.43
CA GLN A 261 2.16 -7.87 17.38
C GLN A 261 1.22 -8.55 16.38
N TRP A 262 -0.08 -8.20 16.39
CA TRP A 262 -1.02 -8.65 15.38
C TRP A 262 -0.53 -8.33 13.96
N ALA A 263 -0.06 -7.12 13.70
CA ALA A 263 0.40 -6.72 12.37
C ALA A 263 1.61 -7.55 11.90
N ARG A 264 2.56 -7.86 12.80
CA ARG A 264 3.71 -8.75 12.49
C ARG A 264 3.23 -10.14 12.13
N ASP A 265 2.34 -10.70 12.93
CA ASP A 265 1.81 -12.05 12.74
C ASP A 265 0.93 -12.11 11.48
N TRP A 266 0.13 -11.09 11.24
CA TRP A 266 -0.78 -10.98 10.09
C TRP A 266 -0.02 -10.89 8.76
N VAL A 267 1.01 -10.06 8.70
CA VAL A 267 1.88 -9.98 7.51
C VAL A 267 2.59 -11.32 7.29
N LYS A 268 3.14 -11.93 8.34
CA LYS A 268 3.77 -13.24 8.24
C LYS A 268 2.79 -14.32 7.76
N LEU A 269 1.56 -14.32 8.28
CA LEU A 269 0.51 -15.27 7.92
C LEU A 269 0.19 -15.19 6.42
N TRP A 270 -0.21 -14.02 5.94
CA TRP A 270 -0.70 -13.84 4.58
C TRP A 270 0.40 -13.82 3.50
N THR A 271 1.63 -13.59 3.88
CA THR A 271 2.79 -13.72 2.98
C THR A 271 3.46 -15.09 3.08
N HIS A 272 2.86 -16.05 3.78
CA HIS A 272 3.43 -17.38 4.03
C HIS A 272 4.86 -17.33 4.57
N GLY A 273 5.11 -16.39 5.48
CA GLY A 273 6.41 -16.20 6.13
C GLY A 273 7.47 -15.45 5.29
N LYS A 274 7.12 -15.00 4.07
CA LYS A 274 8.06 -14.31 3.17
C LYS A 274 8.20 -12.81 3.46
N GLY A 275 7.16 -12.19 4.04
CA GLY A 275 7.12 -10.77 4.38
C GLY A 275 7.42 -10.50 5.84
N VAL A 276 7.93 -9.28 6.10
CA VAL A 276 8.19 -8.77 7.46
C VAL A 276 7.50 -7.42 7.59
N PHE A 277 6.57 -7.31 8.53
CA PHE A 277 5.84 -6.07 8.78
C PHE A 277 6.78 -4.94 9.19
N ALA A 278 6.72 -3.82 8.49
CA ALA A 278 7.53 -2.64 8.79
C ALA A 278 6.69 -1.38 9.00
N MET A 279 5.64 -1.17 8.19
CA MET A 279 4.90 0.08 8.14
C MET A 279 3.39 -0.15 8.12
N THR A 280 2.64 0.69 8.85
CA THR A 280 1.18 0.78 8.72
C THR A 280 0.80 1.89 7.75
N ASN A 281 -0.40 1.86 7.20
CA ASN A 281 -1.00 2.98 6.47
C ASN A 281 -2.52 2.79 6.41
N MET A 282 -3.25 3.71 5.78
CA MET A 282 -4.71 3.63 5.72
C MET A 282 -5.26 3.34 4.32
N GLU A 283 -4.43 3.29 3.27
CA GLU A 283 -4.89 3.33 1.88
C GLU A 283 -4.20 2.37 0.90
N SER A 284 -2.97 1.88 1.18
CA SER A 284 -2.21 1.06 0.21
C SER A 284 -2.96 -0.18 -0.25
N GLN A 285 -3.73 -0.82 0.63
CA GLN A 285 -4.51 -2.01 0.29
C GLN A 285 -5.61 -1.69 -0.73
N THR A 286 -6.23 -0.51 -0.65
CA THR A 286 -7.28 -0.10 -1.60
C THR A 286 -6.69 0.33 -2.93
N LEU A 287 -5.54 1.02 -2.92
CA LEU A 287 -4.80 1.37 -4.14
C LEU A 287 -4.30 0.13 -4.87
N ALA A 288 -3.70 -0.82 -4.15
CA ALA A 288 -3.23 -2.07 -4.75
C ALA A 288 -4.39 -2.90 -5.33
N GLY A 289 -5.52 -2.98 -4.62
CA GLY A 289 -6.74 -3.63 -5.13
C GLY A 289 -7.30 -2.96 -6.39
N ALA A 290 -7.22 -1.62 -6.48
CA ALA A 290 -7.62 -0.89 -7.67
C ALA A 290 -6.69 -1.19 -8.87
N ILE A 291 -5.39 -1.32 -8.65
CA ILE A 291 -4.44 -1.75 -9.69
C ILE A 291 -4.75 -3.17 -10.17
N GLU A 292 -5.04 -4.10 -9.25
CA GLU A 292 -5.44 -5.48 -9.63
C GLU A 292 -6.69 -5.49 -10.52
N LEU A 293 -7.71 -4.70 -10.17
CA LEU A 293 -8.89 -4.53 -11.00
C LEU A 293 -8.55 -3.86 -12.34
N GLY A 294 -7.75 -2.80 -12.32
CA GLY A 294 -7.28 -2.12 -13.54
C GLY A 294 -6.50 -3.05 -14.47
N ALA A 295 -5.72 -3.99 -13.92
CA ALA A 295 -5.00 -5.00 -14.68
C ALA A 295 -5.96 -6.00 -15.35
N LYS A 296 -7.00 -6.48 -14.65
CA LYS A 296 -8.06 -7.31 -15.23
C LYS A 296 -8.79 -6.59 -16.38
N LEU A 297 -8.96 -5.28 -16.26
CA LEU A 297 -9.53 -4.42 -17.29
C LEU A 297 -8.52 -4.02 -18.39
N LYS A 298 -7.27 -4.50 -18.33
CA LYS A 298 -6.18 -4.20 -19.27
C LYS A 298 -5.83 -2.70 -19.37
N LEU A 299 -6.02 -1.96 -18.29
CA LEU A 299 -5.74 -0.52 -18.22
C LEU A 299 -4.33 -0.23 -17.71
N VAL A 300 -3.75 -1.13 -16.91
CA VAL A 300 -2.44 -0.97 -16.26
C VAL A 300 -1.64 -2.27 -16.29
N ASP A 301 -0.32 -2.12 -16.11
CA ASP A 301 0.59 -3.24 -15.84
C ASP A 301 0.91 -3.27 -14.33
N PRO A 302 0.38 -4.24 -13.56
CA PRO A 302 0.58 -4.31 -12.12
C PRO A 302 2.05 -4.54 -11.74
N ALA A 303 2.87 -5.05 -12.66
CA ALA A 303 4.30 -5.23 -12.43
C ALA A 303 5.10 -3.90 -12.35
N ARG A 304 4.46 -2.76 -12.62
CA ARG A 304 5.07 -1.42 -12.59
C ARG A 304 4.72 -0.61 -11.34
N VAL A 305 4.17 -1.26 -10.33
CA VAL A 305 3.78 -0.61 -9.07
C VAL A 305 4.91 -0.72 -8.05
N MET A 306 5.16 0.40 -7.37
CA MET A 306 6.08 0.52 -6.24
C MET A 306 5.32 1.14 -5.06
N VAL A 307 5.66 0.71 -3.85
CA VAL A 307 5.13 1.28 -2.61
C VAL A 307 6.29 1.68 -1.72
N LEU A 308 6.32 2.96 -1.36
CA LEU A 308 7.28 3.56 -0.43
C LEU A 308 6.52 4.13 0.77
N ARG A 309 6.88 3.70 1.98
CA ARG A 309 6.28 4.24 3.21
C ARG A 309 7.34 4.84 4.11
N THR A 310 7.01 5.94 4.78
CA THR A 310 7.94 6.67 5.64
C THR A 310 7.37 6.85 7.04
N GLY A 311 8.16 6.51 8.06
CA GLY A 311 7.71 6.47 9.44
C GLY A 311 7.49 7.87 10.02
N SER A 312 6.23 8.28 10.23
CA SER A 312 5.87 9.54 10.91
C SER A 312 5.73 9.37 12.43
N ASN A 313 5.36 8.18 12.84
CA ASN A 313 5.12 7.81 14.24
C ASN A 313 5.44 6.32 14.44
N PRO A 314 5.66 5.85 15.67
CA PRO A 314 5.78 4.41 15.93
C PRO A 314 4.40 3.74 15.91
N SER A 315 4.34 2.46 15.57
CA SER A 315 3.09 1.66 15.61
C SER A 315 2.64 1.26 17.02
N MET A 316 3.50 1.45 18.02
CA MET A 316 3.25 1.16 19.43
C MET A 316 3.96 2.17 20.34
N PRO A 317 3.54 2.29 21.61
CA PRO A 317 4.23 3.17 22.55
C PRO A 317 5.64 2.65 22.89
N PRO A 318 6.60 3.54 23.20
CA PRO A 318 7.87 3.14 23.77
C PRO A 318 7.70 2.52 25.16
N PRO A 319 8.67 1.73 25.64
CA PRO A 319 8.60 1.08 26.94
C PRO A 319 8.27 2.06 28.09
N GLY A 320 7.29 1.70 28.90
CA GLY A 320 6.85 2.49 30.05
C GLY A 320 5.89 3.64 29.72
N LYS A 321 5.53 3.87 28.46
CA LYS A 321 4.54 4.87 28.05
C LYS A 321 3.21 4.22 27.67
N SER A 322 2.08 4.86 28.02
CA SER A 322 0.78 4.39 27.56
C SER A 322 0.56 4.70 26.08
N ALA A 323 -0.32 3.91 25.42
CA ALA A 323 -0.67 4.16 24.03
C ALA A 323 -1.24 5.57 23.81
N VAL A 324 -2.15 6.01 24.68
CA VAL A 324 -2.75 7.35 24.60
C VAL A 324 -1.68 8.46 24.71
N ALA A 325 -0.76 8.32 25.67
CA ALA A 325 0.31 9.33 25.82
C ALA A 325 1.30 9.29 24.65
N SER A 326 1.49 8.15 24.01
CA SER A 326 2.35 8.02 22.82
C SER A 326 1.76 8.72 21.59
N VAL A 327 0.45 8.61 21.38
CA VAL A 327 -0.25 9.27 20.26
C VAL A 327 -0.15 10.79 20.33
N SER A 328 -0.10 11.35 21.51
CA SER A 328 0.05 12.82 21.68
C SER A 328 1.37 13.38 21.11
N ASP A 329 2.35 12.54 20.85
CA ASP A 329 3.66 12.94 20.29
C ASP A 329 3.79 12.68 18.77
N GLU A 330 2.73 12.27 18.08
CA GLU A 330 2.78 11.83 16.67
C GLU A 330 3.27 12.91 15.70
N GLY A 331 2.99 14.18 15.96
CA GLY A 331 3.43 15.29 15.10
C GLY A 331 4.95 15.43 14.95
N LEU A 332 5.74 14.85 15.87
CA LEU A 332 7.20 15.02 15.89
C LEU A 332 7.91 14.40 14.68
N GLY A 333 7.34 13.37 14.07
CA GLY A 333 7.94 12.65 12.95
C GLY A 333 7.39 13.04 11.57
N GLN A 334 6.30 13.78 11.51
CA GLN A 334 5.59 14.04 10.23
C GLN A 334 6.48 14.76 9.22
N ILE A 335 7.05 15.89 9.56
CA ILE A 335 7.91 16.67 8.66
C ILE A 335 9.12 15.85 8.18
N ALA A 336 9.72 15.06 9.06
CA ALA A 336 10.83 14.18 8.69
C ALA A 336 10.37 13.07 7.74
N ALA A 337 9.17 12.55 7.92
CA ALA A 337 8.59 11.53 7.05
C ALA A 337 8.24 12.10 5.66
N TYR A 338 7.69 13.31 5.58
CA TYR A 338 7.44 13.98 4.30
C TYR A 338 8.74 14.21 3.52
N GLU A 339 9.77 14.70 4.21
CA GLU A 339 11.09 14.90 3.59
C GLU A 339 11.72 13.56 3.16
N ALA A 340 11.63 12.51 3.96
CA ALA A 340 12.12 11.19 3.62
C ALA A 340 11.38 10.59 2.41
N ASN A 341 10.07 10.79 2.33
CA ASN A 341 9.23 10.39 1.22
C ASN A 341 9.78 10.92 -0.11
N TYR A 342 9.98 12.23 -0.21
CA TYR A 342 10.52 12.83 -1.41
C TYR A 342 11.98 12.40 -1.66
N ARG A 343 12.86 12.51 -0.65
CA ARG A 343 14.30 12.20 -0.81
C ARG A 343 14.58 10.78 -1.26
N VAL A 344 13.78 9.83 -0.81
CA VAL A 344 13.97 8.42 -1.16
C VAL A 344 13.22 8.07 -2.44
N GLY A 345 12.04 8.65 -2.67
CA GLY A 345 11.24 8.37 -3.86
C GLY A 345 11.76 9.04 -5.14
N ALA A 346 12.17 10.32 -5.06
CA ALA A 346 12.53 11.12 -6.23
C ALA A 346 13.71 10.54 -7.05
N PRO A 347 14.78 9.99 -6.49
CA PRO A 347 15.85 9.36 -7.28
C PRO A 347 15.38 8.15 -8.11
N VAL A 348 14.36 7.44 -7.65
CA VAL A 348 13.75 6.32 -8.38
C VAL A 348 12.91 6.83 -9.53
N VAL A 349 12.04 7.80 -9.25
CA VAL A 349 11.17 8.45 -10.24
C VAL A 349 12.01 9.13 -11.33
N ASN A 350 13.02 9.89 -10.94
CA ASN A 350 13.89 10.61 -11.87
C ASN A 350 14.68 9.65 -12.76
N GLU A 351 15.19 8.54 -12.24
CA GLU A 351 15.84 7.53 -13.08
C GLU A 351 14.90 6.92 -14.13
N LEU A 352 13.65 6.64 -13.75
CA LEU A 352 12.65 6.12 -14.70
C LEU A 352 12.34 7.13 -15.81
N LEU A 353 12.24 8.41 -15.48
CA LEU A 353 11.96 9.48 -16.43
C LEU A 353 13.16 9.77 -17.36
N ASP A 354 14.36 9.88 -16.79
CA ASP A 354 15.58 10.23 -17.53
C ASP A 354 16.01 9.12 -18.50
N HIS A 355 15.62 7.89 -18.22
CA HIS A 355 15.92 6.73 -19.04
C HIS A 355 14.66 6.01 -19.52
N TRP A 356 13.60 6.80 -19.84
CA TRP A 356 12.30 6.27 -20.21
C TRP A 356 12.37 5.28 -21.37
N ASP A 357 13.13 5.58 -22.42
CA ASP A 357 13.27 4.71 -23.59
C ASP A 357 13.77 3.30 -23.24
N ARG A 358 14.53 3.18 -22.17
CA ARG A 358 15.00 1.91 -21.64
C ARG A 358 13.94 1.19 -20.82
N TYR A 359 13.15 1.96 -20.04
CA TYR A 359 12.25 1.40 -19.02
C TYR A 359 10.81 1.27 -19.51
N VAL A 360 10.44 1.85 -20.64
CA VAL A 360 9.09 1.73 -21.19
C VAL A 360 8.71 0.29 -21.51
N ASP A 361 9.65 -0.52 -22.02
CA ASP A 361 9.41 -1.92 -22.36
C ASP A 361 10.10 -2.93 -21.41
N THR A 362 11.07 -2.48 -20.62
CA THR A 362 11.82 -3.36 -19.71
C THR A 362 11.75 -2.84 -18.28
N ILE A 363 11.07 -3.57 -17.42
CA ILE A 363 11.00 -3.21 -15.99
C ILE A 363 12.38 -3.42 -15.34
N PRO A 364 12.92 -2.41 -14.62
CA PRO A 364 14.24 -2.52 -14.02
C PRO A 364 14.27 -3.56 -12.88
N THR A 365 15.44 -4.19 -12.73
CA THR A 365 15.73 -5.15 -11.66
C THR A 365 17.07 -4.85 -11.00
N ALA A 366 17.29 -5.30 -9.78
CA ALA A 366 18.55 -5.08 -9.05
C ALA A 366 19.78 -5.64 -9.77
N SER A 367 19.65 -6.74 -10.51
CA SER A 367 20.74 -7.32 -11.31
C SER A 367 21.22 -6.40 -12.43
N ALA A 368 20.39 -5.47 -12.89
CA ALA A 368 20.78 -4.47 -13.89
C ALA A 368 21.70 -3.37 -13.32
N LEU A 369 21.73 -3.17 -12.00
CA LEU A 369 22.61 -2.20 -11.32
C LEU A 369 24.06 -2.75 -11.21
N SER A 370 24.22 -4.02 -10.88
CA SER A 370 25.55 -4.65 -10.68
C SER A 370 26.38 -4.71 -11.97
N LYS A 371 25.74 -4.70 -13.13
CA LYS A 371 26.41 -4.67 -14.45
C LYS A 371 26.97 -3.29 -14.84
N ARG A 372 26.60 -2.21 -14.15
CA ARG A 372 27.08 -0.85 -14.43
C ARG A 372 28.29 -0.42 -13.56
N GLN A 373 28.61 -1.20 -12.51
CA GLN A 373 29.75 -0.92 -11.62
C GLN A 373 30.99 -1.73 -11.99
N LYS A 374 30.95 -2.49 -13.08
CA LYS A 374 32.06 -3.15 -13.72
C LYS A 374 32.37 -2.49 -15.07
#